data_b6eb3cc7f4f624f5a0b85738bc683c97
#
_entry.id   b6eb3cc7f4f624f5a0b85738bc683c97
#
_cell.length_a   1.000
_cell.length_b   1.000
_cell.length_c   1.000
_cell.angle_alpha   90.00
_cell.angle_beta   90.00
_cell.angle_gamma   90.00
#
_symmetry.space_group_name_H-M   'P 1'
#
loop_
_entity.id
_entity.type
_entity.pdbx_description
1 polymer ?
#
loop_
_entity_poly.entity_id
_entity_poly.type
_entity_poly.pdbx_seq_one_letter_code
_entity_poly.pdbx_strand_id
1 'polypeptide(L)'
;MPDIIASTADGEVEGPNVALFSDARNGTTGTADNNDSTATAIAVFKFTGRGGGTTFRVDRSFFLFDTSGITGTVSEAILKIRFVSTRQGDANAIVLKSDAFGGDGFSALANDDFNNLDFSTPYSSEVDTSNVSSYTNITLNATALADIKNNNAFIIALINHDYDYLNTEPSTASNSVGLTFADGGNKPKITYTLATGYSHDIMGLASANIGKVNTVATANVGKISGT
;
A
#
# COMPACT_ATOMS: atom_id res chain seq x y z
N MET A 1 -16.88 4.00 -10.23
CA MET A 1 -15.43 3.78 -10.15
C MET A 1 -15.19 2.28 -10.13
N PRO A 2 -14.35 1.75 -11.00
CA PRO A 2 -13.96 0.34 -10.94
C PRO A 2 -13.10 0.05 -9.72
N ASP A 3 -13.15 -1.20 -9.25
CA ASP A 3 -12.32 -1.70 -8.15
C ASP A 3 -11.32 -2.73 -8.68
N ILE A 4 -10.10 -2.71 -8.16
CA ILE A 4 -9.09 -3.76 -8.28
C ILE A 4 -8.95 -4.39 -6.89
N ILE A 5 -9.22 -5.68 -6.80
CA ILE A 5 -9.13 -6.43 -5.52
C ILE A 5 -7.70 -6.95 -5.37
N ALA A 6 -7.17 -6.93 -4.14
CA ALA A 6 -5.88 -7.52 -3.86
C ALA A 6 -5.85 -9.02 -4.20
N SER A 7 -4.70 -9.50 -4.65
CA SER A 7 -4.43 -10.92 -4.86
C SER A 7 -4.44 -11.66 -3.52
N THR A 8 -4.87 -12.91 -3.51
CA THR A 8 -4.75 -13.82 -2.35
C THR A 8 -3.30 -14.24 -2.06
N ALA A 9 -2.34 -13.72 -2.82
CA ALA A 9 -0.92 -13.83 -2.48
C ALA A 9 -0.47 -12.79 -1.44
N ASP A 10 -1.35 -11.82 -1.09
CA ASP A 10 -1.08 -10.83 -0.04
C ASP A 10 -0.89 -11.49 1.32
N GLY A 11 -0.26 -10.78 2.25
CA GLY A 11 0.01 -11.32 3.57
C GLY A 11 0.91 -10.42 4.40
N GLU A 12 1.42 -10.98 5.49
CA GLU A 12 2.38 -10.31 6.35
C GLU A 12 3.73 -11.02 6.34
N VAL A 13 4.77 -10.25 6.66
CA VAL A 13 6.08 -10.80 7.01
C VAL A 13 6.43 -10.34 8.42
N GLU A 14 6.45 -11.30 9.34
CA GLU A 14 6.77 -11.11 10.74
C GLU A 14 8.29 -11.11 10.91
N GLY A 15 8.85 -10.00 11.40
CA GLY A 15 10.29 -9.88 11.64
C GLY A 15 10.77 -10.74 12.83
N PRO A 16 12.08 -11.02 12.92
CA PRO A 16 12.64 -11.75 14.04
C PRO A 16 12.64 -10.92 15.33
N ASN A 17 12.62 -11.61 16.48
CA ASN A 17 12.86 -10.97 17.77
C ASN A 17 14.36 -10.74 17.97
N VAL A 18 14.82 -9.49 18.01
CA VAL A 18 16.24 -9.11 18.12
C VAL A 18 16.46 -8.06 19.22
N ALA A 19 17.70 -7.95 19.67
CA ALA A 19 18.04 -7.11 20.83
C ALA A 19 18.02 -5.59 20.56
N LEU A 20 18.21 -5.18 19.30
CA LEU A 20 18.22 -3.77 18.92
C LEU A 20 17.05 -3.46 17.98
N PHE A 21 16.42 -2.30 18.18
CA PHE A 21 15.36 -1.85 17.28
C PHE A 21 15.84 -1.64 15.85
N SER A 22 17.05 -1.11 15.68
CA SER A 22 17.67 -0.97 14.35
C SER A 22 17.78 -2.28 13.59
N ASP A 23 18.07 -3.38 14.29
CA ASP A 23 18.19 -4.71 13.68
C ASP A 23 16.81 -5.29 13.34
N ALA A 24 15.80 -5.06 14.19
CA ALA A 24 14.43 -5.44 13.91
C ALA A 24 13.90 -4.72 12.65
N ARG A 25 14.15 -3.41 12.56
CA ARG A 25 13.68 -2.56 11.46
C ARG A 25 14.41 -2.85 10.14
N ASN A 26 15.72 -3.02 10.17
CA ASN A 26 16.58 -3.17 9.00
C ASN A 26 16.91 -4.64 8.70
N GLY A 27 16.20 -5.58 9.32
CA GLY A 27 16.31 -7.01 9.04
C GLY A 27 16.09 -7.31 7.55
N THR A 28 16.74 -8.35 7.05
CA THR A 28 16.64 -8.75 5.64
C THR A 28 15.72 -9.94 5.42
N THR A 29 15.16 -10.52 6.50
CA THR A 29 14.31 -11.70 6.43
C THR A 29 13.35 -11.73 7.63
N GLY A 30 12.22 -12.39 7.44
CA GLY A 30 11.21 -12.63 8.47
C GLY A 30 10.57 -14.00 8.32
N THR A 31 9.33 -14.13 8.75
CA THR A 31 8.45 -15.28 8.50
C THR A 31 7.24 -14.79 7.72
N ALA A 32 7.15 -15.18 6.46
CA ALA A 32 6.03 -14.81 5.60
C ALA A 32 4.82 -15.70 5.88
N ASP A 33 3.65 -15.08 5.99
CA ASP A 33 2.35 -15.74 6.04
C ASP A 33 1.39 -15.09 5.04
N ASN A 34 0.91 -15.87 4.08
CA ASN A 34 -0.01 -15.45 3.02
C ASN A 34 -1.32 -16.25 3.02
N ASN A 35 -1.60 -17.00 4.08
CA ASN A 35 -2.80 -17.83 4.19
C ASN A 35 -3.84 -17.28 5.17
N ASP A 36 -3.53 -16.21 5.87
CA ASP A 36 -4.42 -15.64 6.86
C ASP A 36 -5.46 -14.71 6.24
N SER A 37 -6.68 -14.82 6.72
CA SER A 37 -7.75 -13.87 6.37
C SER A 37 -7.67 -12.57 7.17
N THR A 38 -7.01 -12.60 8.31
CA THR A 38 -6.74 -11.45 9.21
C THR A 38 -5.48 -11.72 10.02
N ALA A 39 -4.67 -10.71 10.23
CA ALA A 39 -3.49 -10.79 11.09
C ALA A 39 -3.23 -9.49 11.85
N THR A 40 -2.36 -9.53 12.86
CA THR A 40 -1.78 -8.34 13.51
C THR A 40 -0.61 -7.87 12.64
N ALA A 41 -0.95 -7.28 11.54
CA ALA A 41 -0.11 -7.22 10.36
C ALA A 41 0.65 -5.89 10.17
N ILE A 42 0.45 -4.92 11.07
CA ILE A 42 1.23 -3.70 11.16
C ILE A 42 1.62 -3.55 12.62
N ALA A 43 2.86 -3.89 12.94
CA ALA A 43 3.24 -3.88 14.34
C ALA A 43 4.70 -3.49 14.56
N VAL A 44 4.94 -2.83 15.69
CA VAL A 44 6.26 -2.65 16.28
C VAL A 44 6.18 -2.99 17.76
N PHE A 45 6.87 -4.03 18.16
CA PHE A 45 6.87 -4.53 19.53
C PHE A 45 8.19 -4.24 20.25
N LYS A 46 8.06 -4.03 21.55
CA LYS A 46 9.17 -3.95 22.50
C LYS A 46 8.89 -4.89 23.67
N PHE A 47 9.51 -6.04 23.69
CA PHE A 47 9.33 -7.03 24.75
C PHE A 47 10.39 -6.87 25.82
N THR A 48 9.97 -6.78 27.09
CA THR A 48 10.89 -6.76 28.22
C THR A 48 10.74 -8.05 29.01
N GLY A 49 11.76 -8.87 29.00
CA GLY A 49 11.78 -10.14 29.73
C GLY A 49 11.92 -9.95 31.25
N ARG A 50 11.54 -10.97 32.02
CA ARG A 50 11.66 -10.97 33.50
C ARG A 50 13.08 -10.73 34.02
N GLY A 51 14.11 -11.01 33.20
CA GLY A 51 15.53 -10.77 33.48
C GLY A 51 16.03 -9.40 33.04
N GLY A 52 15.16 -8.48 32.61
CA GLY A 52 15.53 -7.11 32.17
C GLY A 52 16.05 -7.00 30.73
N GLY A 53 16.17 -8.12 29.99
CA GLY A 53 16.50 -8.08 28.57
C GLY A 53 15.35 -7.52 27.74
N THR A 54 15.65 -6.64 26.77
CA THR A 54 14.67 -6.10 25.82
C THR A 54 14.92 -6.68 24.44
N THR A 55 13.84 -7.04 23.73
CA THR A 55 13.88 -7.42 22.30
C THR A 55 12.81 -6.64 21.53
N PHE A 56 13.05 -6.47 20.26
CA PHE A 56 12.17 -5.75 19.33
C PHE A 56 11.76 -6.66 18.18
N ARG A 57 10.57 -6.43 17.65
CA ARG A 57 10.07 -7.06 16.43
C ARG A 57 9.27 -6.03 15.63
N VAL A 58 9.36 -6.13 14.32
CA VAL A 58 8.61 -5.34 13.35
C VAL A 58 7.87 -6.30 12.45
N ASP A 59 6.57 -6.06 12.21
CA ASP A 59 5.74 -6.83 11.28
C ASP A 59 5.22 -5.88 10.20
N ARG A 60 5.23 -6.32 8.95
CA ARG A 60 4.88 -5.54 7.75
C ARG A 60 3.90 -6.31 6.88
N SER A 61 2.93 -5.61 6.31
CA SER A 61 1.95 -6.20 5.38
C SER A 61 2.26 -5.84 3.95
N PHE A 62 2.05 -6.78 3.03
CA PHE A 62 2.32 -6.62 1.60
C PHE A 62 1.08 -6.97 0.78
N PHE A 63 0.79 -6.17 -0.24
CA PHE A 63 -0.37 -6.33 -1.10
C PHE A 63 0.03 -6.24 -2.56
N LEU A 64 -0.57 -7.11 -3.37
CA LEU A 64 -0.40 -7.19 -4.80
C LEU A 64 -1.74 -6.91 -5.49
N PHE A 65 -1.74 -5.99 -6.46
CA PHE A 65 -2.90 -5.66 -7.28
C PHE A 65 -2.54 -5.84 -8.77
N ASP A 66 -3.37 -6.56 -9.52
CA ASP A 66 -3.24 -6.67 -10.98
C ASP A 66 -3.76 -5.39 -11.64
N THR A 67 -2.85 -4.61 -12.19
CA THR A 67 -3.13 -3.35 -12.88
C THR A 67 -3.01 -3.44 -14.40
N SER A 68 -2.75 -4.63 -14.94
CA SER A 68 -2.52 -4.88 -16.38
C SER A 68 -3.70 -4.45 -17.28
N GLY A 69 -4.92 -4.45 -16.73
CA GLY A 69 -6.14 -4.01 -17.44
C GLY A 69 -6.33 -2.48 -17.53
N ILE A 70 -5.46 -1.67 -16.90
CA ILE A 70 -5.62 -0.22 -16.88
C ILE A 70 -4.99 0.41 -18.13
N THR A 71 -5.82 0.86 -19.06
CA THR A 71 -5.35 1.42 -20.36
C THR A 71 -5.33 2.95 -20.41
N GLY A 72 -5.98 3.64 -19.44
CA GLY A 72 -6.07 5.10 -19.38
C GLY A 72 -5.16 5.73 -18.31
N THR A 73 -5.06 7.05 -18.32
CA THR A 73 -4.38 7.78 -17.24
C THR A 73 -5.24 7.73 -15.97
N VAL A 74 -4.67 7.25 -14.87
CA VAL A 74 -5.33 7.27 -13.55
C VAL A 74 -5.25 8.69 -13.00
N SER A 75 -6.40 9.31 -12.71
CA SER A 75 -6.48 10.67 -12.15
C SER A 75 -6.69 10.66 -10.63
N GLU A 76 -7.20 9.56 -10.08
CA GLU A 76 -7.42 9.36 -8.66
C GLU A 76 -7.38 7.86 -8.36
N ALA A 77 -6.82 7.49 -7.22
CA ALA A 77 -6.92 6.13 -6.67
C ALA A 77 -7.01 6.18 -5.14
N ILE A 78 -7.90 5.35 -4.60
CA ILE A 78 -8.14 5.21 -3.17
C ILE A 78 -7.93 3.74 -2.82
N LEU A 79 -6.91 3.47 -2.01
CA LEU A 79 -6.72 2.16 -1.39
C LEU A 79 -7.69 2.04 -0.21
N LYS A 80 -8.43 0.94 -0.15
CA LYS A 80 -9.41 0.63 0.90
C LYS A 80 -8.93 -0.58 1.69
N ILE A 81 -8.58 -0.35 2.94
CA ILE A 81 -8.14 -1.37 3.90
C ILE A 81 -9.15 -1.45 5.04
N ARG A 82 -9.47 -2.66 5.49
CA ARG A 82 -10.26 -2.89 6.68
C ARG A 82 -9.35 -3.24 7.85
N PHE A 83 -9.24 -2.34 8.83
CA PHE A 83 -8.66 -2.67 10.12
C PHE A 83 -9.67 -3.44 10.99
N VAL A 84 -9.25 -4.42 11.77
CA VAL A 84 -10.16 -5.38 12.45
C VAL A 84 -9.91 -5.52 13.94
N SER A 85 -8.78 -5.10 14.45
CA SER A 85 -8.51 -5.10 15.89
C SER A 85 -8.33 -3.69 16.40
N THR A 86 -8.69 -3.48 17.68
CA THR A 86 -8.40 -2.19 18.34
C THR A 86 -6.91 -1.91 18.27
N ARG A 87 -6.58 -0.72 17.74
CA ARG A 87 -5.20 -0.22 17.73
C ARG A 87 -4.62 -0.22 19.14
N GLN A 88 -3.41 -0.76 19.28
CA GLN A 88 -2.64 -0.70 20.51
C GLN A 88 -1.48 0.29 20.31
N GLY A 89 -1.29 1.19 21.28
CA GLY A 89 -0.24 2.21 21.23
C GLY A 89 -0.33 3.10 19.99
N ASP A 90 0.82 3.51 19.48
CA ASP A 90 0.95 4.33 18.27
C ASP A 90 1.18 3.41 17.07
N ALA A 91 0.13 3.18 16.30
CA ALA A 91 0.13 2.28 15.15
C ALA A 91 -0.56 2.90 13.94
N ASN A 92 -0.38 4.20 13.70
CA ASN A 92 -0.74 4.79 12.45
C ASN A 92 0.03 4.09 11.31
N ALA A 93 -0.56 4.06 10.13
CA ALA A 93 0.02 3.36 8.99
C ALA A 93 0.55 4.33 7.93
N ILE A 94 1.38 3.81 7.04
CA ILE A 94 1.78 4.47 5.80
C ILE A 94 1.92 3.43 4.70
N VAL A 95 1.56 3.82 3.47
CA VAL A 95 1.72 2.98 2.27
C VAL A 95 3.02 3.35 1.58
N LEU A 96 3.87 2.36 1.31
CA LEU A 96 5.12 2.51 0.58
C LEU A 96 5.13 1.70 -0.71
N LYS A 97 5.94 2.10 -1.67
CA LYS A 97 6.33 1.26 -2.79
C LYS A 97 7.01 -0.01 -2.28
N SER A 98 6.76 -1.14 -2.95
CA SER A 98 7.41 -2.41 -2.63
C SER A 98 7.78 -3.18 -3.89
N ASP A 99 8.85 -3.97 -3.79
CA ASP A 99 9.31 -4.93 -4.78
C ASP A 99 9.13 -6.39 -4.26
N ALA A 100 8.25 -6.61 -3.28
CA ALA A 100 7.84 -7.95 -2.85
C ALA A 100 7.24 -8.76 -4.00
N PHE A 101 6.95 -10.03 -3.77
CA PHE A 101 6.37 -10.93 -4.80
C PHE A 101 7.24 -11.03 -6.07
N GLY A 102 8.58 -10.94 -5.92
CA GLY A 102 9.53 -10.96 -7.04
C GLY A 102 9.62 -9.63 -7.81
N GLY A 103 8.94 -8.57 -7.35
CA GLY A 103 8.90 -7.26 -8.00
C GLY A 103 7.96 -7.16 -9.21
N ASP A 104 7.51 -8.30 -9.74
CA ASP A 104 6.61 -8.40 -10.91
C ASP A 104 5.26 -9.05 -10.58
N GLY A 105 5.08 -9.54 -9.35
CA GLY A 105 3.85 -10.16 -8.88
C GLY A 105 3.68 -11.63 -9.26
N PHE A 106 4.70 -12.30 -9.80
CA PHE A 106 4.62 -13.71 -10.19
C PHE A 106 5.14 -14.69 -9.12
N SER A 107 5.80 -14.19 -8.08
CA SER A 107 6.25 -14.98 -6.94
C SER A 107 5.25 -14.91 -5.78
N ALA A 108 5.24 -15.91 -4.91
CA ALA A 108 4.56 -15.83 -3.63
C ALA A 108 5.31 -14.89 -2.68
N LEU A 109 4.60 -14.36 -1.66
CA LEU A 109 5.22 -13.63 -0.57
C LEU A 109 6.26 -14.53 0.12
N ALA A 110 7.46 -14.02 0.34
CA ALA A 110 8.60 -14.77 0.84
C ALA A 110 9.23 -14.09 2.08
N ASN A 111 10.03 -14.84 2.82
CA ASN A 111 10.68 -14.36 4.04
C ASN A 111 11.62 -13.16 3.81
N ASP A 112 12.27 -13.10 2.65
CA ASP A 112 13.17 -12.02 2.24
C ASP A 112 12.42 -10.79 1.71
N ASP A 113 11.10 -10.87 1.48
CA ASP A 113 10.28 -9.72 1.18
C ASP A 113 10.16 -8.74 2.35
N PHE A 114 10.54 -9.15 3.57
CA PHE A 114 10.54 -8.27 4.74
C PHE A 114 11.17 -6.90 4.46
N ASN A 115 12.26 -6.83 3.70
CA ASN A 115 12.96 -5.58 3.39
C ASN A 115 12.77 -5.11 1.93
N ASN A 116 11.88 -5.74 1.15
CA ASN A 116 11.58 -5.36 -0.23
C ASN A 116 10.56 -4.21 -0.29
N LEU A 117 10.88 -3.08 0.35
CA LEU A 117 10.09 -1.85 0.34
C LEU A 117 10.99 -0.62 0.27
N ASP A 118 10.48 0.45 -0.31
CA ASP A 118 11.22 1.70 -0.49
C ASP A 118 10.74 2.78 0.47
N PHE A 119 11.49 2.99 1.55
CA PHE A 119 11.22 4.04 2.54
C PHE A 119 11.29 5.47 1.97
N SER A 120 11.93 5.67 0.82
CA SER A 120 12.03 6.97 0.15
C SER A 120 10.84 7.29 -0.75
N THR A 121 10.00 6.29 -1.05
CA THR A 121 8.87 6.43 -1.97
C THR A 121 7.54 6.11 -1.29
N PRO A 122 7.04 7.00 -0.40
CA PRO A 122 5.71 6.85 0.17
C PRO A 122 4.64 7.10 -0.89
N TYR A 123 3.61 6.26 -0.88
CA TYR A 123 2.44 6.36 -1.75
C TYR A 123 1.24 7.04 -1.08
N SER A 124 1.29 7.25 0.23
CA SER A 124 0.30 8.01 0.99
C SER A 124 0.96 8.94 2.00
N SER A 125 0.17 9.82 2.61
CA SER A 125 0.48 10.40 3.92
C SER A 125 0.22 9.38 5.02
N GLU A 126 0.53 9.77 6.26
CA GLU A 126 0.11 9.04 7.47
C GLU A 126 -1.38 8.74 7.48
N VAL A 127 -1.75 7.55 7.95
CA VAL A 127 -3.11 7.01 7.99
C VAL A 127 -3.51 6.67 9.41
N ASP A 128 -4.59 7.25 9.90
CA ASP A 128 -5.20 6.85 11.18
C ASP A 128 -5.86 5.46 11.04
N THR A 129 -5.42 4.51 11.87
CA THR A 129 -5.90 3.13 11.90
C THR A 129 -6.98 2.85 12.93
N SER A 130 -7.51 3.88 13.60
CA SER A 130 -8.48 3.73 14.70
C SER A 130 -9.86 3.22 14.26
N ASN A 131 -10.22 3.38 12.99
CA ASN A 131 -11.50 2.92 12.46
C ASN A 131 -11.46 1.42 12.15
N VAL A 132 -12.10 0.61 13.00
CA VAL A 132 -12.22 -0.85 12.83
C VAL A 132 -13.61 -1.31 12.38
N SER A 133 -14.55 -0.38 12.15
CA SER A 133 -15.94 -0.70 11.82
C SER A 133 -16.22 -0.76 10.31
N SER A 134 -15.41 -0.10 9.51
CA SER A 134 -15.56 0.04 8.05
C SER A 134 -14.21 0.08 7.35
N TYR A 135 -14.20 0.17 6.02
CA TYR A 135 -12.99 0.46 5.28
C TYR A 135 -12.43 1.85 5.65
N THR A 136 -11.13 1.91 5.86
CA THR A 136 -10.36 3.14 5.85
C THR A 136 -9.96 3.45 4.42
N ASN A 137 -10.28 4.67 3.97
CA ASN A 137 -9.95 5.17 2.64
C ASN A 137 -8.60 5.88 2.68
N ILE A 138 -7.64 5.40 1.92
CA ILE A 138 -6.27 5.93 1.85
C ILE A 138 -6.08 6.52 0.45
N THR A 139 -5.97 7.84 0.36
CA THR A 139 -5.71 8.52 -0.91
C THR A 139 -4.27 8.27 -1.35
N LEU A 140 -4.11 7.72 -2.55
CA LEU A 140 -2.81 7.48 -3.15
C LEU A 140 -2.31 8.73 -3.89
N ASN A 141 -1.00 9.00 -3.78
CA ASN A 141 -0.38 10.18 -4.37
C ASN A 141 -0.04 10.02 -5.86
N ALA A 142 0.46 11.07 -6.49
CA ALA A 142 0.76 11.09 -7.93
C ALA A 142 1.78 10.02 -8.36
N THR A 143 2.75 9.67 -7.50
CA THR A 143 3.73 8.61 -7.78
C THR A 143 3.04 7.24 -7.85
N ALA A 144 2.16 6.95 -6.88
CA ALA A 144 1.35 5.73 -6.90
C ALA A 144 0.44 5.66 -8.14
N LEU A 145 -0.21 6.78 -8.52
CA LEU A 145 -1.06 6.83 -9.72
C LEU A 145 -0.27 6.52 -10.99
N ALA A 146 0.97 7.01 -11.09
CA ALA A 146 1.85 6.72 -12.21
C ALA A 146 2.25 5.23 -12.25
N ASP A 147 2.57 4.64 -11.11
CA ASP A 147 2.94 3.22 -11.01
C ASP A 147 1.74 2.29 -11.28
N ILE A 148 0.54 2.61 -10.81
CA ILE A 148 -0.72 1.91 -11.15
C ILE A 148 -0.95 1.90 -12.67
N LYS A 149 -0.63 3.02 -13.36
CA LYS A 149 -0.82 3.15 -14.81
C LYS A 149 0.25 2.42 -15.62
N ASN A 150 1.50 2.41 -15.15
CA ASN A 150 2.66 2.01 -15.95
C ASN A 150 3.12 0.57 -15.72
N ASN A 151 2.71 -0.05 -14.61
CA ASN A 151 3.08 -1.40 -14.24
C ASN A 151 1.89 -2.35 -14.40
N ASN A 152 2.16 -3.63 -14.71
CA ASN A 152 1.15 -4.67 -14.74
C ASN A 152 0.78 -5.17 -13.33
N ALA A 153 1.70 -5.00 -12.38
CA ALA A 153 1.52 -5.30 -10.97
C ALA A 153 1.80 -4.04 -10.15
N PHE A 154 0.85 -3.66 -9.31
CA PHE A 154 1.03 -2.59 -8.33
C PHE A 154 1.23 -3.24 -6.97
N ILE A 155 2.45 -3.12 -6.44
CA ILE A 155 2.89 -3.78 -5.21
C ILE A 155 3.16 -2.73 -4.16
N ILE A 156 2.59 -2.93 -2.97
CA ILE A 156 2.73 -2.01 -1.84
C ILE A 156 3.08 -2.74 -0.56
N ALA A 157 3.79 -2.03 0.32
CA ALA A 157 3.89 -2.36 1.74
C ALA A 157 3.03 -1.38 2.55
N LEU A 158 2.32 -1.89 3.55
CA LEU A 158 1.64 -1.12 4.58
C LEU A 158 2.35 -1.39 5.90
N ILE A 159 2.92 -0.34 6.50
CA ILE A 159 3.79 -0.45 7.67
C ILE A 159 3.39 0.54 8.77
N ASN A 160 3.90 0.34 9.99
CA ASN A 160 3.75 1.30 11.08
C ASN A 160 4.46 2.62 10.75
N HIS A 161 3.72 3.72 10.74
CA HIS A 161 4.26 5.04 10.46
C HIS A 161 5.11 5.57 11.62
N ASP A 162 4.62 5.43 12.86
CA ASP A 162 5.14 6.14 14.01
C ASP A 162 6.54 5.66 14.42
N TYR A 163 6.84 4.40 14.20
CA TYR A 163 8.11 3.78 14.59
C TYR A 163 8.92 3.23 13.42
N ASP A 164 8.31 2.39 12.57
CA ASP A 164 9.02 1.74 11.47
C ASP A 164 9.38 2.75 10.38
N TYR A 165 8.42 3.55 9.88
CA TYR A 165 8.70 4.55 8.85
C TYR A 165 9.59 5.69 9.39
N LEU A 166 9.24 6.27 10.54
CA LEU A 166 10.00 7.36 11.14
C LEU A 166 11.33 6.93 11.79
N ASN A 167 11.64 5.63 11.78
CA ASN A 167 12.86 5.06 12.37
C ASN A 167 13.05 5.50 13.84
N THR A 168 11.99 5.42 14.63
CA THR A 168 11.97 5.83 16.03
C THR A 168 11.77 4.60 16.92
N GLU A 169 12.64 4.39 17.90
CA GLU A 169 12.49 3.27 18.83
C GLU A 169 11.22 3.41 19.67
N PRO A 170 10.36 2.36 19.77
CA PRO A 170 9.13 2.46 20.54
C PRO A 170 9.39 2.58 22.04
N SER A 171 8.60 3.43 22.70
CA SER A 171 8.60 3.58 24.15
C SER A 171 7.64 2.61 24.84
N THR A 172 6.63 2.10 24.14
CA THR A 172 5.58 1.20 24.63
C THR A 172 5.78 -0.23 24.12
N ALA A 173 5.21 -1.20 24.85
CA ALA A 173 5.42 -2.62 24.59
C ALA A 173 4.75 -3.11 23.29
N SER A 174 3.60 -2.54 22.91
CA SER A 174 2.85 -2.94 21.73
C SER A 174 2.33 -1.72 20.98
N ASN A 175 2.64 -1.66 19.71
CA ASN A 175 2.20 -0.61 18.78
C ASN A 175 1.72 -1.31 17.51
N SER A 176 0.46 -1.75 17.51
CA SER A 176 -0.04 -2.68 16.51
C SER A 176 -1.49 -2.46 16.16
N VAL A 177 -1.86 -2.86 14.95
CA VAL A 177 -3.23 -2.98 14.48
C VAL A 177 -3.35 -4.19 13.56
N GLY A 178 -4.47 -4.90 13.68
CA GLY A 178 -4.81 -5.98 12.75
C GLY A 178 -5.59 -5.47 11.54
N LEU A 179 -5.47 -6.16 10.43
CA LEU A 179 -6.21 -5.87 9.21
C LEU A 179 -6.69 -7.14 8.51
N THR A 180 -7.54 -6.99 7.49
CA THR A 180 -7.99 -8.12 6.64
C THR A 180 -7.14 -8.20 5.38
N PHE A 181 -6.86 -9.45 4.98
CA PHE A 181 -6.23 -9.81 3.70
C PHE A 181 -7.26 -10.31 2.68
N ALA A 182 -6.82 -10.56 1.46
CA ALA A 182 -7.72 -10.95 0.36
C ALA A 182 -8.37 -12.33 0.54
N ASP A 183 -7.84 -13.17 1.43
CA ASP A 183 -8.46 -14.43 1.85
C ASP A 183 -9.68 -14.23 2.75
N GLY A 184 -9.83 -13.03 3.32
CA GLY A 184 -10.96 -12.66 4.18
C GLY A 184 -12.17 -12.10 3.44
N GLY A 185 -13.22 -11.80 4.21
CA GLY A 185 -14.48 -11.26 3.68
C GLY A 185 -14.45 -9.79 3.26
N ASN A 186 -13.57 -8.99 3.86
CA ASN A 186 -13.40 -7.55 3.55
C ASN A 186 -12.09 -7.32 2.82
N LYS A 187 -12.04 -7.78 1.58
CA LYS A 187 -10.82 -7.78 0.77
C LYS A 187 -10.26 -6.37 0.57
N PRO A 188 -8.94 -6.17 0.74
CA PRO A 188 -8.28 -4.93 0.34
C PRO A 188 -8.52 -4.65 -1.14
N LYS A 189 -8.72 -3.38 -1.49
CA LYS A 189 -9.01 -3.00 -2.88
C LYS A 189 -8.61 -1.56 -3.19
N ILE A 190 -8.34 -1.31 -4.47
CA ILE A 190 -8.13 0.02 -5.01
C ILE A 190 -9.34 0.39 -5.83
N THR A 191 -9.98 1.52 -5.49
CA THR A 191 -11.00 2.16 -6.32
C THR A 191 -10.31 3.29 -7.08
N TYR A 192 -10.46 3.37 -8.40
CA TYR A 192 -9.77 4.38 -9.20
C TYR A 192 -10.67 5.09 -10.18
N THR A 193 -10.24 6.27 -10.63
CA THR A 193 -10.86 7.08 -11.67
C THR A 193 -9.86 7.31 -12.79
N LEU A 194 -10.29 7.12 -14.03
CA LEU A 194 -9.50 7.50 -15.20
C LEU A 194 -9.74 8.98 -15.53
N ALA A 195 -8.68 9.64 -15.95
CA ALA A 195 -8.81 10.99 -16.50
C ALA A 195 -9.72 10.96 -17.74
N THR A 196 -10.72 11.82 -17.73
CA THR A 196 -11.56 12.03 -18.93
C THR A 196 -10.79 12.95 -19.86
N GLY A 197 -10.30 12.40 -20.99
CA GLY A 197 -9.74 13.18 -22.07
C GLY A 197 -10.81 13.78 -22.98
N TYR A 198 -10.36 14.54 -23.95
CA TYR A 198 -11.23 15.02 -25.03
C TYR A 198 -11.78 13.82 -25.82
N SER A 199 -13.11 13.72 -25.95
CA SER A 199 -13.78 12.52 -26.48
C SER A 199 -13.98 12.51 -28.00
N HIS A 200 -13.53 13.54 -28.71
CA HIS A 200 -13.69 13.67 -30.17
C HIS A 200 -12.34 13.70 -30.88
N ASP A 201 -12.31 13.16 -32.08
CA ASP A 201 -11.14 13.26 -32.96
C ASP A 201 -10.99 14.72 -33.48
N ILE A 202 -9.77 15.18 -33.58
CA ILE A 202 -9.45 16.50 -34.16
C ILE A 202 -8.63 16.27 -35.42
N MET A 203 -9.15 16.70 -36.55
CA MET A 203 -8.45 16.66 -37.86
C MET A 203 -7.89 15.25 -38.19
N GLY A 204 -8.62 14.19 -37.83
CA GLY A 204 -8.22 12.81 -38.07
C GLY A 204 -7.23 12.24 -37.05
N LEU A 205 -6.85 12.99 -36.02
CA LEU A 205 -6.09 12.47 -34.89
C LEU A 205 -7.06 11.94 -33.85
N ALA A 206 -6.92 10.66 -33.53
CA ALA A 206 -7.78 10.01 -32.51
C ALA A 206 -7.68 10.69 -31.16
N SER A 207 -8.81 10.85 -30.48
CA SER A 207 -8.94 11.53 -29.18
C SER A 207 -7.95 11.01 -28.11
N ALA A 208 -7.67 9.71 -28.11
CA ALA A 208 -6.69 9.10 -27.23
C ALA A 208 -5.25 9.63 -27.38
N ASN A 209 -4.93 10.22 -28.55
CA ASN A 209 -3.61 10.75 -28.87
C ASN A 209 -3.53 12.30 -28.73
N ILE A 210 -4.62 12.93 -28.28
CA ILE A 210 -4.67 14.38 -28.09
C ILE A 210 -4.35 14.71 -26.64
N GLY A 211 -3.12 15.11 -26.37
CA GLY A 211 -2.69 15.48 -25.01
C GLY A 211 -3.09 16.89 -24.58
N LYS A 212 -3.22 17.84 -25.56
CA LYS A 212 -3.60 19.23 -25.31
C LYS A 212 -4.35 19.85 -26.48
N VAL A 213 -5.26 20.74 -26.16
CA VAL A 213 -5.92 21.61 -27.15
C VAL A 213 -5.67 23.07 -26.74
N ASN A 214 -5.02 23.86 -27.59
CA ASN A 214 -4.65 25.26 -27.31
C ASN A 214 -3.91 25.42 -25.96
N THR A 215 -2.93 24.55 -25.69
CA THR A 215 -2.14 24.52 -24.44
C THR A 215 -2.88 24.03 -23.20
N VAL A 216 -4.20 23.86 -23.26
CA VAL A 216 -4.99 23.27 -22.16
C VAL A 216 -4.93 21.74 -22.28
N ALA A 217 -4.57 21.05 -21.19
CA ALA A 217 -4.60 19.60 -21.14
C ALA A 217 -6.03 19.09 -21.40
N THR A 218 -6.19 18.04 -22.22
CA THR A 218 -7.53 17.56 -22.63
C THR A 218 -8.38 17.09 -21.48
N ALA A 219 -7.77 16.65 -20.36
CA ALA A 219 -8.48 16.34 -19.13
C ALA A 219 -9.28 17.54 -18.56
N ASN A 220 -8.88 18.77 -18.90
CA ASN A 220 -9.53 20.01 -18.44
C ASN A 220 -10.44 20.65 -19.50
N VAL A 221 -10.63 20.00 -20.65
CA VAL A 221 -11.49 20.52 -21.72
C VAL A 221 -12.87 19.87 -21.62
N GLY A 222 -13.84 20.57 -21.05
CA GLY A 222 -15.20 20.07 -20.89
C GLY A 222 -16.01 20.09 -22.19
N LYS A 223 -15.78 21.09 -23.07
CA LYS A 223 -16.45 21.22 -24.37
C LYS A 223 -15.67 22.16 -25.28
N ILE A 224 -15.48 21.74 -26.50
CA ILE A 224 -15.05 22.65 -27.59
C ILE A 224 -16.28 22.84 -28.49
N SER A 225 -16.74 24.09 -28.65
CA SER A 225 -17.80 24.38 -29.59
C SER A 225 -17.25 24.18 -31.01
N GLY A 226 -17.68 23.11 -31.63
CA GLY A 226 -17.58 22.89 -33.05
C GLY A 226 -18.89 23.29 -33.70
N THR A 227 -18.80 24.01 -34.77
CA THR A 227 -19.91 24.28 -35.69
C THR A 227 -20.41 23.02 -36.33
#